data_5b90c841fe98828eed4ace1a4d0ef5d7
#
_entry.id   5b90c841fe98828eed4ace1a4d0ef5d7
#
_cell.length_a   1.000
_cell.length_b   1.000
_cell.length_c   1.000
_cell.angle_alpha   90.00
_cell.angle_beta   90.00
_cell.angle_gamma   90.00
#
_symmetry.space_group_name_H-M   'P 1'
#
loop_
_entity.id
_entity.type
_entity.pdbx_description
1 polymer ?
#
loop_
_entity_poly.entity_id
_entity_poly.type
_entity_poly.pdbx_seq_one_letter_code
_entity_poly.pdbx_strand_id
1 'polypeptide(L)'
;RKAYRSILVEYFKDHMDTLDEDSLLRLEKNPMRILDSKNPEMSELNHAAPKMSDHLDQESQDHFSGLLERLNNHGIDYVLNPRLVRGLDYYTKTVFEWTTDKLGSQATVCGGGRYDGLVKQLGGHDIFAIGCAIGFERLVELVELSNKKDQNGQPKIYFVAVGDNAEAKSSELAELIRDQFEDCIIETNHSGGSFKQQFKRADRSESDIALI
;
A
#
# COMPACT_ATOMS: atom_id res chain seq x y z
N ARG A 1 -0.04 -8.36 -15.76
CA ARG A 1 1.39 -8.07 -15.51
C ARG A 1 2.31 -8.68 -16.57
N LYS A 2 2.18 -9.99 -16.91
CA LYS A 2 3.01 -10.63 -17.94
C LYS A 2 2.84 -9.97 -19.31
N ALA A 3 1.61 -9.74 -19.75
CA ALA A 3 1.32 -9.06 -21.01
C ALA A 3 1.91 -7.65 -21.05
N TYR A 4 1.70 -6.86 -20.01
CA TYR A 4 2.28 -5.52 -19.91
C TYR A 4 3.82 -5.54 -19.94
N ARG A 5 4.46 -6.52 -19.25
CA ARG A 5 5.91 -6.68 -19.33
C ARG A 5 6.41 -6.88 -20.76
N SER A 6 5.69 -7.66 -21.57
CA SER A 6 6.07 -7.88 -22.99
C SER A 6 5.97 -6.59 -23.80
N ILE A 7 4.88 -5.83 -23.62
CA ILE A 7 4.68 -4.53 -24.29
C ILE A 7 5.80 -3.54 -23.90
N LEU A 8 6.15 -3.51 -22.62
CA LEU A 8 7.19 -2.62 -22.11
C LEU A 8 8.58 -3.00 -22.64
N VAL A 9 8.88 -4.30 -22.74
CA VAL A 9 10.13 -4.80 -23.33
C VAL A 9 10.22 -4.42 -24.82
N GLU A 10 9.13 -4.55 -25.57
CA GLU A 10 9.08 -4.17 -26.98
C GLU A 10 9.32 -2.66 -27.13
N TYR A 11 8.61 -1.84 -26.35
CA TYR A 11 8.80 -0.40 -26.31
C TYR A 11 10.26 0.00 -26.06
N PHE A 12 10.90 -0.56 -25.04
CA PHE A 12 12.30 -0.23 -24.72
C PHE A 12 13.31 -0.79 -25.76
N LYS A 13 12.99 -1.90 -26.41
CA LYS A 13 13.81 -2.42 -27.52
C LYS A 13 13.83 -1.48 -28.73
N ASP A 14 12.69 -0.83 -29.01
CA ASP A 14 12.60 0.14 -30.11
C ASP A 14 13.38 1.44 -29.79
N HIS A 15 13.78 1.63 -28.52
CA HIS A 15 14.49 2.82 -28.06
C HIS A 15 15.86 2.48 -27.42
N MET A 16 16.49 1.38 -27.84
CA MET A 16 17.73 0.90 -27.21
C MET A 16 18.87 1.95 -27.21
N ASP A 17 18.91 2.78 -28.24
CA ASP A 17 19.95 3.81 -28.39
C ASP A 17 19.83 4.95 -27.37
N THR A 18 18.69 5.05 -26.69
CA THR A 18 18.42 6.06 -25.65
C THR A 18 18.52 5.51 -24.24
N LEU A 19 18.72 4.19 -24.07
CA LEU A 19 18.83 3.56 -22.77
C LEU A 19 20.23 3.76 -22.19
N ASP A 20 20.29 4.14 -20.92
CA ASP A 20 21.55 4.13 -20.16
C ASP A 20 22.00 2.70 -19.84
N GLU A 21 23.26 2.54 -19.41
CA GLU A 21 23.86 1.22 -19.12
C GLU A 21 23.06 0.42 -18.08
N ASP A 22 22.58 1.09 -17.03
CA ASP A 22 21.74 0.49 -16.00
C ASP A 22 20.41 -0.01 -16.55
N SER A 23 19.79 0.77 -17.45
CA SER A 23 18.51 0.42 -18.08
C SER A 23 18.66 -0.72 -19.07
N LEU A 24 19.76 -0.82 -19.78
CA LEU A 24 20.09 -1.98 -20.61
C LEU A 24 20.18 -3.28 -19.81
N LEU A 25 20.85 -3.23 -18.65
CA LEU A 25 20.91 -4.39 -17.74
C LEU A 25 19.53 -4.74 -17.14
N ARG A 26 18.72 -3.73 -16.85
CA ARG A 26 17.36 -3.91 -16.32
C ARG A 26 16.40 -4.47 -17.38
N LEU A 27 16.60 -4.14 -18.65
CA LEU A 27 15.76 -4.63 -19.74
C LEU A 27 15.70 -6.16 -19.78
N GLU A 28 16.80 -6.83 -19.52
CA GLU A 28 16.87 -8.28 -19.46
C GLU A 28 16.28 -8.85 -18.15
N LYS A 29 16.63 -8.26 -17.01
CA LYS A 29 16.31 -8.79 -15.69
C LYS A 29 14.92 -8.38 -15.21
N ASN A 30 14.64 -7.07 -15.17
CA ASN A 30 13.39 -6.49 -14.69
C ASN A 30 13.08 -5.17 -15.41
N PRO A 31 12.50 -5.22 -16.61
CA PRO A 31 12.25 -4.04 -17.44
C PRO A 31 11.35 -3.00 -16.77
N MET A 32 10.49 -3.40 -15.85
CA MET A 32 9.64 -2.45 -15.11
C MET A 32 10.47 -1.46 -14.27
N ARG A 33 11.67 -1.84 -13.82
CA ARG A 33 12.56 -0.95 -13.06
C ARG A 33 13.19 0.17 -13.89
N ILE A 34 13.09 0.11 -15.21
CA ILE A 34 13.52 1.21 -16.07
C ILE A 34 12.60 2.44 -15.85
N LEU A 35 11.30 2.19 -15.61
CA LEU A 35 10.32 3.26 -15.32
C LEU A 35 10.64 4.08 -14.07
N ASP A 36 11.37 3.48 -13.13
CA ASP A 36 11.79 4.10 -11.85
C ASP A 36 13.23 4.68 -11.95
N SER A 37 13.78 4.84 -13.15
CA SER A 37 15.10 5.46 -13.31
C SER A 37 15.06 6.91 -12.86
N LYS A 38 16.05 7.28 -12.02
CA LYS A 38 16.26 8.68 -11.58
C LYS A 38 17.16 9.47 -12.53
N ASN A 39 17.66 8.86 -13.59
CA ASN A 39 18.46 9.53 -14.61
C ASN A 39 17.57 10.52 -15.39
N PRO A 40 17.87 11.82 -15.38
CA PRO A 40 17.09 12.85 -16.10
C PRO A 40 16.96 12.55 -17.61
N GLU A 41 17.97 11.95 -18.24
CA GLU A 41 17.97 11.61 -19.66
C GLU A 41 16.92 10.55 -19.99
N MET A 42 16.56 9.69 -19.03
CA MET A 42 15.51 8.68 -19.16
C MET A 42 14.09 9.24 -18.95
N SER A 43 13.97 10.49 -18.50
CA SER A 43 12.69 11.06 -18.06
C SER A 43 11.64 11.10 -19.19
N GLU A 44 12.01 11.59 -20.37
CA GLU A 44 11.09 11.69 -21.52
C GLU A 44 10.67 10.30 -22.00
N LEU A 45 11.62 9.39 -22.13
CA LEU A 45 11.37 8.00 -22.54
C LEU A 45 10.41 7.32 -21.55
N ASN A 46 10.67 7.44 -20.26
CA ASN A 46 9.82 6.86 -19.23
C ASN A 46 8.44 7.52 -19.15
N HIS A 47 8.35 8.80 -19.51
CA HIS A 47 7.05 9.50 -19.54
C HIS A 47 6.18 9.04 -20.71
N ALA A 48 6.78 8.74 -21.86
CA ALA A 48 6.11 8.23 -23.05
C ALA A 48 5.80 6.72 -22.99
N ALA A 49 6.40 5.99 -22.04
CA ALA A 49 6.21 4.54 -21.95
C ALA A 49 4.75 4.15 -21.71
N PRO A 50 4.29 3.00 -22.24
CA PRO A 50 2.96 2.47 -21.99
C PRO A 50 2.64 2.41 -20.50
N LYS A 51 1.43 2.80 -20.09
CA LYS A 51 1.01 2.77 -18.69
C LYS A 51 0.39 1.41 -18.38
N MET A 52 0.69 0.87 -17.19
CA MET A 52 0.09 -0.38 -16.74
C MET A 52 -1.43 -0.29 -16.62
N SER A 53 -1.96 0.87 -16.24
CA SER A 53 -3.40 1.13 -16.13
C SER A 53 -4.18 0.77 -17.40
N ASP A 54 -3.58 0.99 -18.56
CA ASP A 54 -4.24 0.83 -19.88
C ASP A 54 -4.30 -0.64 -20.31
N HIS A 55 -3.64 -1.54 -19.56
CA HIS A 55 -3.51 -2.96 -19.83
C HIS A 55 -4.01 -3.85 -18.70
N LEU A 56 -4.82 -3.30 -17.79
CA LEU A 56 -5.46 -4.07 -16.74
C LEU A 56 -6.65 -4.87 -17.29
N ASP A 57 -6.81 -6.10 -16.81
CA ASP A 57 -8.04 -6.86 -16.98
C ASP A 57 -9.17 -6.30 -16.11
N GLN A 58 -10.42 -6.71 -16.40
CA GLN A 58 -11.60 -6.20 -15.70
C GLN A 58 -11.53 -6.43 -14.18
N GLU A 59 -11.10 -7.62 -13.75
CA GLU A 59 -10.95 -7.94 -12.32
C GLU A 59 -9.96 -6.98 -11.62
N SER A 60 -8.84 -6.67 -12.28
CA SER A 60 -7.84 -5.74 -11.73
C SER A 60 -8.33 -4.29 -11.71
N GLN A 61 -9.11 -3.88 -12.71
CA GLN A 61 -9.75 -2.57 -12.76
C GLN A 61 -10.78 -2.41 -11.63
N ASP A 62 -11.66 -3.39 -11.47
CA ASP A 62 -12.69 -3.39 -10.42
C ASP A 62 -12.06 -3.37 -9.02
N HIS A 63 -11.02 -4.20 -8.80
CA HIS A 63 -10.27 -4.21 -7.54
C HIS A 63 -9.63 -2.85 -7.25
N PHE A 64 -9.01 -2.23 -8.24
CA PHE A 64 -8.34 -0.95 -8.06
C PHE A 64 -9.34 0.19 -7.84
N SER A 65 -10.44 0.21 -8.58
CA SER A 65 -11.53 1.18 -8.40
C SER A 65 -12.14 1.08 -7.00
N GLY A 66 -12.40 -0.14 -6.51
CA GLY A 66 -12.89 -0.36 -5.16
C GLY A 66 -11.92 0.10 -4.06
N LEU A 67 -10.61 -0.01 -4.31
CA LEU A 67 -9.60 0.55 -3.39
C LEU A 67 -9.68 2.09 -3.36
N LEU A 68 -9.74 2.74 -4.53
CA LEU A 68 -9.82 4.20 -4.62
C LEU A 68 -11.08 4.76 -3.96
N GLU A 69 -12.22 4.06 -4.16
CA GLU A 69 -13.47 4.40 -3.49
C GLU A 69 -13.32 4.36 -1.96
N ARG A 70 -12.69 3.32 -1.42
CA ARG A 70 -12.44 3.21 0.03
C ARG A 70 -11.53 4.32 0.54
N LEU A 71 -10.45 4.64 -0.16
CA LEU A 71 -9.56 5.75 0.21
C LEU A 71 -10.32 7.08 0.25
N ASN A 72 -11.17 7.35 -0.76
CA ASN A 72 -12.00 8.54 -0.81
C ASN A 72 -13.01 8.60 0.36
N ASN A 73 -13.66 7.47 0.68
CA ASN A 73 -14.61 7.39 1.78
C ASN A 73 -13.98 7.62 3.15
N HIS A 74 -12.68 7.33 3.27
CA HIS A 74 -11.90 7.57 4.48
C HIS A 74 -11.16 8.92 4.48
N GLY A 75 -11.35 9.74 3.46
CA GLY A 75 -10.66 11.05 3.34
C GLY A 75 -9.15 10.93 3.21
N ILE A 76 -8.63 9.79 2.73
CA ILE A 76 -7.20 9.57 2.55
C ILE A 76 -6.79 10.11 1.19
N ASP A 77 -5.99 11.16 1.19
CA ASP A 77 -5.42 11.72 -0.02
C ASP A 77 -4.39 10.78 -0.64
N TYR A 78 -4.41 10.64 -1.95
CA TYR A 78 -3.46 9.82 -2.68
C TYR A 78 -3.11 10.41 -4.04
N VAL A 79 -1.94 10.04 -4.52
CA VAL A 79 -1.46 10.35 -5.88
C VAL A 79 -1.32 9.06 -6.67
N LEU A 80 -1.98 8.98 -7.83
CA LEU A 80 -1.79 7.87 -8.75
C LEU A 80 -0.47 8.03 -9.50
N ASN A 81 0.48 7.15 -9.20
CA ASN A 81 1.76 7.11 -9.88
C ASN A 81 1.87 5.89 -10.81
N PRO A 82 1.67 6.04 -12.12
CA PRO A 82 1.72 4.94 -13.08
C PRO A 82 3.13 4.34 -13.24
N ARG A 83 4.15 5.02 -12.72
CA ARG A 83 5.56 4.60 -12.77
C ARG A 83 6.07 4.01 -11.46
N LEU A 84 5.22 3.89 -10.44
CA LEU A 84 5.61 3.29 -9.18
C LEU A 84 5.94 1.81 -9.38
N VAL A 85 7.20 1.45 -9.20
CA VAL A 85 7.71 0.09 -9.31
C VAL A 85 8.39 -0.30 -8.02
N ARG A 86 8.07 -1.48 -7.49
CA ARG A 86 8.76 -2.04 -6.32
C ARG A 86 9.96 -2.87 -6.76
N GLY A 87 10.99 -2.89 -5.92
CA GLY A 87 12.25 -3.59 -6.20
C GLY A 87 12.14 -5.11 -6.32
N LEU A 88 11.03 -5.70 -5.88
CA LEU A 88 10.81 -7.14 -5.82
C LEU A 88 9.65 -7.57 -6.71
N ASP A 89 9.77 -8.73 -7.36
CA ASP A 89 8.86 -9.18 -8.40
C ASP A 89 7.62 -9.94 -7.89
N TYR A 90 7.53 -10.20 -6.59
CA TYR A 90 6.44 -10.98 -6.00
C TYR A 90 5.10 -10.22 -5.91
N TYR A 91 5.10 -8.91 -6.06
CA TYR A 91 3.85 -8.12 -6.03
C TYR A 91 2.93 -8.47 -7.20
N THR A 92 1.65 -8.65 -6.90
CA THR A 92 0.65 -9.14 -7.88
C THR A 92 -0.40 -8.12 -8.26
N LYS A 93 -0.83 -7.29 -7.35
CA LYS A 93 -1.89 -6.28 -7.53
C LYS A 93 -1.39 -4.90 -7.12
N THR A 94 -2.11 -4.21 -6.26
CA THR A 94 -1.76 -2.86 -5.80
C THR A 94 -0.44 -2.84 -5.06
N VAL A 95 0.35 -1.82 -5.36
CA VAL A 95 1.53 -1.41 -4.59
C VAL A 95 1.35 0.03 -4.13
N PHE A 96 1.95 0.38 -3.01
CA PHE A 96 1.85 1.73 -2.45
C PHE A 96 3.14 2.17 -1.78
N GLU A 97 3.29 3.47 -1.64
CA GLU A 97 4.32 4.11 -0.82
C GLU A 97 3.70 5.26 -0.03
N TRP A 98 4.19 5.43 1.20
CA TRP A 98 4.00 6.65 1.97
C TRP A 98 5.25 7.49 1.85
N THR A 99 5.08 8.70 1.38
CA THR A 99 6.18 9.62 1.13
C THR A 99 6.04 10.88 1.97
N THR A 100 7.17 11.54 2.24
CA THR A 100 7.22 12.80 2.95
C THR A 100 8.20 13.74 2.25
N ASP A 101 7.96 15.02 2.34
CA ASP A 101 8.86 16.08 1.91
C ASP A 101 9.84 16.55 3.02
N LYS A 102 9.63 16.05 4.26
CA LYS A 102 10.39 16.49 5.43
C LYS A 102 11.77 15.85 5.55
N LEU A 103 12.04 14.74 4.85
CA LEU A 103 13.30 13.99 4.91
C LEU A 103 14.17 14.14 3.65
N GLY A 104 14.06 15.25 2.95
CA GLY A 104 14.88 15.57 1.78
C GLY A 104 14.74 14.55 0.65
N SER A 105 15.88 14.04 0.14
CA SER A 105 15.90 13.10 -0.99
C SER A 105 15.37 11.69 -0.66
N GLN A 106 15.19 11.37 0.62
CA GLN A 106 14.71 10.06 1.11
C GLN A 106 13.20 10.07 1.41
N ALA A 107 12.41 10.48 0.43
CA ALA A 107 10.98 10.73 0.60
C ALA A 107 10.17 9.50 1.08
N THR A 108 10.49 8.27 0.65
CA THR A 108 9.70 7.08 0.99
C THR A 108 9.98 6.61 2.41
N VAL A 109 8.96 6.64 3.27
CA VAL A 109 9.01 6.18 4.68
C VAL A 109 8.50 4.75 4.81
N CYS A 110 7.42 4.43 4.12
CA CYS A 110 6.81 3.11 4.13
C CYS A 110 6.46 2.70 2.70
N GLY A 111 6.57 1.42 2.41
CA GLY A 111 6.16 0.91 1.12
C GLY A 111 5.79 -0.57 1.17
N GLY A 112 4.79 -0.94 0.39
CA GLY A 112 4.24 -2.27 0.39
C GLY A 112 3.33 -2.57 -0.77
N GLY A 113 2.50 -3.59 -0.58
CA GLY A 113 1.51 -4.00 -1.57
C GLY A 113 1.01 -5.42 -1.36
N ARG A 114 0.23 -5.90 -2.31
CA ARG A 114 -0.35 -7.23 -2.33
C ARG A 114 0.54 -8.22 -3.09
N TYR A 115 0.69 -9.44 -2.56
CA TYR A 115 1.60 -10.46 -3.11
C TYR A 115 1.04 -11.88 -2.93
N ASP A 116 -0.11 -12.15 -3.49
CA ASP A 116 -0.89 -13.40 -3.32
C ASP A 116 -0.11 -14.68 -3.67
N GLY A 117 0.87 -14.62 -4.57
CA GLY A 117 1.64 -15.79 -4.97
C GLY A 117 2.83 -16.14 -4.06
N LEU A 118 3.24 -15.23 -3.17
CA LEU A 118 4.50 -15.38 -2.42
C LEU A 118 4.44 -16.52 -1.41
N VAL A 119 3.35 -16.64 -0.66
CA VAL A 119 3.19 -17.68 0.37
C VAL A 119 3.29 -19.07 -0.26
N LYS A 120 2.65 -19.26 -1.41
CA LYS A 120 2.72 -20.52 -2.19
C LYS A 120 4.13 -20.80 -2.72
N GLN A 121 4.85 -19.77 -3.20
CA GLN A 121 6.23 -19.93 -3.66
C GLN A 121 7.18 -20.35 -2.54
N LEU A 122 6.88 -19.98 -1.30
CA LEU A 122 7.64 -20.37 -0.11
C LEU A 122 7.19 -21.71 0.50
N GLY A 123 6.32 -22.46 -0.18
CA GLY A 123 5.84 -23.76 0.26
C GLY A 123 4.62 -23.74 1.18
N GLY A 124 3.99 -22.57 1.37
CA GLY A 124 2.74 -22.43 2.12
C GLY A 124 1.49 -22.64 1.28
N HIS A 125 0.34 -22.36 1.86
CA HIS A 125 -0.95 -22.45 1.18
C HIS A 125 -1.15 -21.34 0.14
N ASP A 126 -2.08 -21.56 -0.80
CA ASP A 126 -2.51 -20.56 -1.77
C ASP A 126 -3.48 -19.58 -1.09
N ILE A 127 -2.95 -18.50 -0.54
CA ILE A 127 -3.69 -17.48 0.22
C ILE A 127 -3.32 -16.09 -0.24
N PHE A 128 -4.24 -15.16 -0.07
CA PHE A 128 -3.97 -13.75 -0.30
C PHE A 128 -3.03 -13.19 0.77
N ALA A 129 -2.11 -12.35 0.36
CA ALA A 129 -1.18 -11.73 1.28
C ALA A 129 -0.92 -10.25 0.91
N ILE A 130 -0.84 -9.43 1.94
CA ILE A 130 -0.49 -8.01 1.87
C ILE A 130 0.50 -7.69 2.98
N GLY A 131 1.40 -6.77 2.73
CA GLY A 131 2.32 -6.30 3.76
C GLY A 131 3.07 -5.06 3.31
N CYS A 132 3.75 -4.47 4.26
CA CYS A 132 4.61 -3.31 4.04
C CYS A 132 5.88 -3.40 4.88
N ALA A 133 6.85 -2.58 4.50
CA ALA A 133 8.06 -2.33 5.27
C ALA A 133 8.18 -0.84 5.54
N ILE A 134 8.60 -0.50 6.76
CA ILE A 134 8.80 0.88 7.22
C ILE A 134 10.29 1.09 7.42
N GLY A 135 10.82 2.22 6.95
CA GLY A 135 12.16 2.69 7.29
C GLY A 135 12.17 3.18 8.74
N PHE A 136 12.65 2.35 9.66
CA PHE A 136 12.57 2.63 11.09
C PHE A 136 13.26 3.97 11.46
N GLU A 137 14.46 4.19 10.96
CA GLU A 137 15.22 5.42 11.21
C GLU A 137 14.49 6.67 10.68
N ARG A 138 13.87 6.54 9.50
CA ARG A 138 13.07 7.63 8.91
C ARG A 138 11.82 7.93 9.72
N LEU A 139 11.19 6.89 10.26
CA LEU A 139 10.03 7.06 11.13
C LEU A 139 10.41 7.76 12.44
N VAL A 140 11.52 7.35 13.07
CA VAL A 140 12.05 8.01 14.29
C VAL A 140 12.32 9.49 14.02
N GLU A 141 13.01 9.82 12.92
CA GLU A 141 13.29 11.21 12.54
C GLU A 141 12.00 12.02 12.35
N LEU A 142 10.96 11.44 11.73
CA LEU A 142 9.66 12.10 11.59
C LEU A 142 8.95 12.33 12.93
N VAL A 143 9.02 11.35 13.84
CA VAL A 143 8.45 11.47 15.19
C VAL A 143 9.15 12.59 15.96
N GLU A 144 10.48 12.64 15.91
CA GLU A 144 11.26 13.72 16.55
C GLU A 144 10.88 15.11 15.99
N LEU A 145 10.73 15.21 14.66
CA LEU A 145 10.28 16.44 14.00
C LEU A 145 8.84 16.83 14.36
N SER A 146 7.99 15.87 14.73
CA SER A 146 6.58 16.13 15.07
C SER A 146 6.35 16.56 16.52
N ASN A 147 7.32 16.39 17.41
CA ASN A 147 7.21 16.63 18.85
C ASN A 147 6.00 15.91 19.52
N LYS A 148 5.54 14.79 18.98
CA LYS A 148 4.42 14.03 19.56
C LYS A 148 4.85 13.35 20.87
N LYS A 149 3.97 13.42 21.88
CA LYS A 149 4.17 12.81 23.19
C LYS A 149 3.87 11.32 23.17
N ASP A 150 4.46 10.60 24.12
CA ASP A 150 4.21 9.17 24.35
C ASP A 150 2.73 8.90 24.71
N GLN A 151 2.15 7.86 24.13
CA GLN A 151 0.72 7.52 24.23
C GLN A 151 0.41 6.50 25.34
N ASN A 152 1.21 6.44 26.39
CA ASN A 152 1.00 5.50 27.48
C ASN A 152 -0.24 5.85 28.34
N GLY A 153 -1.12 4.87 28.55
CA GLY A 153 -2.31 5.01 29.40
C GLY A 153 -3.56 5.55 28.73
N GLN A 154 -3.62 5.49 27.41
CA GLN A 154 -4.79 5.95 26.64
C GLN A 154 -5.92 4.92 26.64
N PRO A 155 -7.22 5.37 26.66
CA PRO A 155 -8.36 4.47 26.55
C PRO A 155 -8.36 3.71 25.23
N LYS A 156 -8.63 2.41 25.31
CA LYS A 156 -8.68 1.51 24.19
C LYS A 156 -10.12 1.16 23.82
N ILE A 157 -10.50 1.43 22.58
CA ILE A 157 -11.83 1.20 22.03
C ILE A 157 -11.77 0.08 21.00
N TYR A 158 -12.63 -0.92 21.12
CA TYR A 158 -12.79 -1.99 20.13
C TYR A 158 -14.14 -1.89 19.43
N PHE A 159 -14.14 -1.90 18.09
CA PHE A 159 -15.37 -1.94 17.30
C PHE A 159 -15.83 -3.37 17.06
N VAL A 160 -17.04 -3.68 17.47
CA VAL A 160 -17.75 -4.94 17.22
C VAL A 160 -18.77 -4.70 16.11
N ALA A 161 -18.47 -5.17 14.91
CA ALA A 161 -19.33 -4.98 13.74
C ALA A 161 -19.60 -6.31 13.02
N VAL A 162 -20.86 -6.60 12.72
CA VAL A 162 -21.25 -7.84 12.02
C VAL A 162 -22.05 -7.49 10.77
N GLY A 163 -21.53 -7.93 9.63
CA GLY A 163 -22.09 -7.68 8.30
C GLY A 163 -21.42 -6.51 7.58
N ASP A 164 -21.41 -6.59 6.25
CA ASP A 164 -20.62 -5.70 5.37
C ASP A 164 -20.89 -4.21 5.62
N ASN A 165 -22.15 -3.82 5.78
CA ASN A 165 -22.52 -2.43 6.05
C ASN A 165 -22.03 -1.94 7.42
N ALA A 166 -22.12 -2.79 8.45
CA ALA A 166 -21.65 -2.46 9.78
C ALA A 166 -20.13 -2.37 9.83
N GLU A 167 -19.43 -3.28 9.13
CA GLU A 167 -17.97 -3.27 9.03
C GLU A 167 -17.47 -2.01 8.29
N ALA A 168 -18.11 -1.64 7.18
CA ALA A 168 -17.78 -0.40 6.47
C ALA A 168 -17.99 0.82 7.37
N LYS A 169 -19.13 0.90 8.06
CA LYS A 169 -19.46 2.03 8.92
C LYS A 169 -18.58 2.11 10.16
N SER A 170 -18.21 0.97 10.77
CA SER A 170 -17.30 0.95 11.90
C SER A 170 -15.90 1.47 11.51
N SER A 171 -15.44 1.16 10.30
CA SER A 171 -14.17 1.66 9.78
C SER A 171 -14.19 3.19 9.61
N GLU A 172 -15.26 3.74 9.00
CA GLU A 172 -15.43 5.20 8.86
C GLU A 172 -15.46 5.91 10.22
N LEU A 173 -16.26 5.37 11.18
CA LEU A 173 -16.36 5.95 12.51
C LEU A 173 -15.05 5.86 13.30
N ALA A 174 -14.29 4.78 13.12
CA ALA A 174 -12.99 4.64 13.75
C ALA A 174 -12.02 5.75 13.30
N GLU A 175 -11.99 6.08 12.01
CA GLU A 175 -11.16 7.20 11.52
C GLU A 175 -11.65 8.55 12.07
N LEU A 176 -12.96 8.79 12.07
CA LEU A 176 -13.51 10.03 12.65
C LEU A 176 -13.14 10.20 14.12
N ILE A 177 -13.14 9.10 14.90
CA ILE A 177 -12.75 9.16 16.32
C ILE A 177 -11.24 9.39 16.44
N ARG A 178 -10.41 8.76 15.61
CA ARG A 178 -8.95 9.00 15.60
C ARG A 178 -8.61 10.46 15.30
N ASP A 179 -9.33 11.06 14.38
CA ASP A 179 -9.12 12.46 14.00
C ASP A 179 -9.53 13.45 15.10
N GLN A 180 -10.56 13.11 15.90
CA GLN A 180 -11.07 13.97 16.96
C GLN A 180 -10.40 13.75 18.30
N PHE A 181 -9.94 12.54 18.56
CA PHE A 181 -9.39 12.13 19.86
C PHE A 181 -8.01 11.50 19.67
N GLU A 182 -6.97 12.33 19.65
CA GLU A 182 -5.58 11.87 19.50
C GLU A 182 -5.13 10.94 20.66
N ASP A 183 -5.86 10.95 21.76
CA ASP A 183 -5.56 10.22 22.99
C ASP A 183 -6.39 8.91 23.13
N CYS A 184 -6.79 8.28 22.01
CA CYS A 184 -7.50 7.01 22.01
C CYS A 184 -6.81 5.97 21.11
N ILE A 185 -6.73 4.74 21.60
CA ILE A 185 -6.34 3.59 20.80
C ILE A 185 -7.60 2.92 20.26
N ILE A 186 -7.72 2.80 18.93
CA ILE A 186 -8.92 2.25 18.29
C ILE A 186 -8.57 1.01 17.50
N GLU A 187 -9.22 -0.09 17.84
CA GLU A 187 -9.16 -1.35 17.10
C GLU A 187 -10.47 -1.63 16.36
N THR A 188 -10.37 -1.94 15.08
CA THR A 188 -11.49 -2.37 14.25
C THR A 188 -11.35 -3.84 13.89
N ASN A 189 -12.49 -4.57 13.83
CA ASN A 189 -12.49 -5.96 13.42
C ASN A 189 -12.56 -6.08 11.90
N HIS A 190 -11.51 -6.66 11.28
CA HIS A 190 -11.46 -6.94 9.84
C HIS A 190 -11.51 -8.43 9.52
N SER A 191 -11.67 -9.28 10.55
CA SER A 191 -11.65 -10.74 10.39
C SER A 191 -13.04 -11.36 10.35
N GLY A 192 -14.10 -10.54 10.29
CA GLY A 192 -15.48 -11.00 10.38
C GLY A 192 -15.77 -11.76 11.67
N GLY A 193 -16.75 -12.64 11.63
CA GLY A 193 -17.13 -13.50 12.74
C GLY A 193 -18.37 -13.02 13.48
N SER A 194 -18.92 -13.88 14.33
CA SER A 194 -20.11 -13.58 15.14
C SER A 194 -19.81 -12.58 16.25
N PHE A 195 -20.85 -11.92 16.79
CA PHE A 195 -20.73 -11.04 17.96
C PHE A 195 -19.94 -11.70 19.10
N LYS A 196 -20.25 -12.96 19.43
CA LYS A 196 -19.52 -13.71 20.48
C LYS A 196 -18.03 -13.84 20.23
N GLN A 197 -17.64 -14.04 18.97
CA GLN A 197 -16.23 -14.14 18.61
C GLN A 197 -15.53 -12.77 18.68
N GLN A 198 -16.22 -11.71 18.25
CA GLN A 198 -15.68 -10.36 18.28
C GLN A 198 -15.54 -9.83 19.72
N PHE A 199 -16.51 -10.10 20.61
CA PHE A 199 -16.38 -9.77 22.04
C PHE A 199 -15.19 -10.49 22.69
N LYS A 200 -14.95 -11.77 22.37
CA LYS A 200 -13.76 -12.46 22.84
C LYS A 200 -12.43 -11.83 22.37
N ARG A 201 -12.44 -11.21 21.19
CA ARG A 201 -11.26 -10.47 20.70
C ARG A 201 -11.11 -9.16 21.43
N ALA A 202 -12.20 -8.43 21.66
CA ALA A 202 -12.19 -7.21 22.47
C ALA A 202 -11.64 -7.48 23.88
N ASP A 203 -12.09 -8.57 24.55
CA ASP A 203 -11.57 -8.98 25.87
C ASP A 203 -10.06 -9.30 25.81
N ARG A 204 -9.62 -10.00 24.76
CA ARG A 204 -8.19 -10.35 24.59
C ARG A 204 -7.31 -9.15 24.27
N SER A 205 -7.87 -8.13 23.65
CA SER A 205 -7.16 -6.89 23.36
C SER A 205 -7.09 -5.96 24.55
N GLU A 206 -7.70 -6.35 25.68
CA GLU A 206 -7.78 -5.52 26.90
C GLU A 206 -8.38 -4.14 26.61
N SER A 207 -9.45 -4.11 25.80
CA SER A 207 -10.11 -2.86 25.43
C SER A 207 -11.02 -2.39 26.58
N ASP A 208 -10.96 -1.10 26.87
CA ASP A 208 -11.79 -0.46 27.93
C ASP A 208 -13.25 -0.31 27.48
N ILE A 209 -13.48 -0.13 26.18
CA ILE A 209 -14.80 0.12 25.58
C ILE A 209 -14.99 -0.76 24.35
N ALA A 210 -16.16 -1.43 24.26
CA ALA A 210 -16.62 -2.08 23.05
C ALA A 210 -17.77 -1.25 22.44
N LEU A 211 -17.58 -0.73 21.23
CA LEU A 211 -18.63 -0.10 20.41
C LEU A 211 -19.25 -1.14 19.48
N ILE A 212 -20.61 -1.15 19.38
CA ILE A 212 -21.39 -2.13 18.64
C ILE A 212 -22.17 -1.42 17.53
#